data_dd8a24bb407dba2f84fda8e313029bae
#
_entry.id   dd8a24bb407dba2f84fda8e313029bae
#
_cell.length_a   1.000
_cell.length_b   1.000
_cell.length_c   1.000
_cell.angle_alpha   90.00
_cell.angle_beta   90.00
_cell.angle_gamma   90.00
#
_symmetry.space_group_name_H-M   'P 1'
#
loop_
_entity.id
_entity.type
_entity.pdbx_description
1 polymer ?
#
loop_
_entity_poly.entity_id
_entity_poly.type
_entity_poly.pdbx_seq_one_letter_code
_entity_poly.pdbx_strand_id
1 'polypeptide(L)'
;MCYSEFNELIGTVGDLDADVTSIEAARNGMQVLAALHEAGYDLGVGPGVWDIHSPRVPKQEEVDQLLADALANVAPELLWVNPDCGLKTRGWEETTASLEVLVAAAKKARATL
;
A
#
# COMPACT_ATOMS: atom_id res chain seq x y z
N MET A 1 0.54 7.84 -6.52
CA MET A 1 0.17 7.82 -7.96
C MET A 1 -1.13 7.06 -8.12
N CYS A 2 -2.10 7.66 -8.82
CA CYS A 2 -3.45 7.13 -8.91
C CYS A 2 -3.61 6.22 -10.12
N TYR A 3 -4.06 4.98 -9.92
CA TYR A 3 -4.44 4.04 -10.98
C TYR A 3 -3.41 3.87 -12.11
N SER A 4 -2.14 3.93 -11.77
CA SER A 4 -1.06 3.75 -12.73
C SER A 4 -0.70 2.27 -12.90
N GLU A 5 -0.27 1.89 -14.08
CA GLU A 5 0.26 0.56 -14.35
C GLU A 5 1.79 0.61 -14.30
N PHE A 6 2.35 0.12 -13.19
CA PHE A 6 3.77 0.26 -12.91
C PHE A 6 4.62 -0.89 -13.45
N ASN A 7 4.02 -2.02 -13.81
CA ASN A 7 4.79 -3.21 -14.17
C ASN A 7 5.81 -2.96 -15.28
N GLU A 8 5.50 -2.07 -16.21
CA GLU A 8 6.41 -1.70 -17.30
C GLU A 8 7.48 -0.68 -16.88
N LEU A 9 7.28 0.00 -15.74
CA LEU A 9 8.14 1.11 -15.28
C LEU A 9 8.95 0.77 -14.03
N ILE A 10 8.94 -0.49 -13.61
CA ILE A 10 9.55 -0.92 -12.35
C ILE A 10 11.03 -0.54 -12.27
N GLY A 11 11.80 -0.76 -13.35
CA GLY A 11 13.21 -0.37 -13.39
C GLY A 11 13.41 1.12 -13.19
N THR A 12 12.56 1.94 -13.82
CA THR A 12 12.58 3.40 -13.70
C THR A 12 12.23 3.84 -12.28
N VAL A 13 11.26 3.19 -11.64
CA VAL A 13 10.88 3.48 -10.25
C VAL A 13 12.07 3.22 -9.32
N GLY A 14 12.82 2.14 -9.52
CA GLY A 14 14.03 1.86 -8.75
C GLY A 14 15.13 2.90 -8.93
N ASP A 15 15.17 3.57 -10.09
CA ASP A 15 16.17 4.59 -10.41
C ASP A 15 15.84 5.99 -9.89
N LEU A 16 14.68 6.19 -9.25
CA LEU A 16 14.27 7.50 -8.73
C LEU A 16 15.09 8.00 -7.54
N ASP A 17 15.97 7.17 -6.99
CA ASP A 17 16.80 7.51 -5.82
C ASP A 17 15.98 7.97 -4.61
N ALA A 18 14.80 7.39 -4.43
CA ALA A 18 13.94 7.66 -3.28
C ALA A 18 14.14 6.57 -2.23
N ASP A 19 14.21 6.96 -0.96
CA ASP A 19 14.32 6.01 0.15
C ASP A 19 13.06 5.17 0.32
N VAL A 20 11.91 5.78 0.09
CA VAL A 20 10.59 5.12 0.15
C VAL A 20 9.72 5.61 -1.01
N THR A 21 9.07 4.69 -1.68
CA THR A 21 8.12 5.02 -2.76
C THR A 21 6.73 4.52 -2.39
N SER A 22 5.74 5.40 -2.44
CA SER A 22 4.35 4.99 -2.28
C SER A 22 3.73 4.70 -3.65
N ILE A 23 3.02 3.59 -3.75
CA ILE A 23 2.45 3.09 -5.01
C ILE A 23 1.01 2.63 -4.75
N GLU A 24 0.10 2.93 -5.66
CA GLU A 24 -1.24 2.38 -5.57
C GLU A 24 -1.21 0.86 -5.75
N ALA A 25 -1.92 0.13 -4.91
CA ALA A 25 -1.92 -1.33 -4.94
C ALA A 25 -3.24 -1.96 -4.48
N ALA A 26 -4.14 -1.19 -3.88
CA ALA A 26 -5.37 -1.73 -3.32
C ALA A 26 -6.26 -2.39 -4.37
N ARG A 27 -6.33 -1.84 -5.57
CA ARG A 27 -7.17 -2.37 -6.65
C ARG A 27 -6.58 -3.60 -7.35
N ASN A 28 -5.26 -3.71 -7.40
CA ASN A 28 -4.61 -4.82 -8.11
C ASN A 28 -4.17 -5.96 -7.18
N GLY A 29 -4.59 -5.93 -5.91
CA GLY A 29 -4.30 -7.02 -4.98
C GLY A 29 -2.81 -7.21 -4.69
N MET A 30 -2.04 -6.13 -4.70
CA MET A 30 -0.60 -6.15 -4.41
C MET A 30 0.27 -6.79 -5.51
N GLN A 31 -0.24 -6.95 -6.73
CA GLN A 31 0.52 -7.53 -7.85
C GLN A 31 1.82 -6.77 -8.13
N VAL A 32 1.83 -5.45 -7.95
CA VAL A 32 3.01 -4.61 -8.18
C VAL A 32 4.18 -5.01 -7.27
N LEU A 33 3.90 -5.53 -6.08
CA LEU A 33 4.95 -5.94 -5.14
C LEU A 33 5.74 -7.16 -5.63
N ALA A 34 5.07 -8.11 -6.26
CA ALA A 34 5.74 -9.25 -6.87
C ALA A 34 6.70 -8.78 -7.98
N ALA A 35 6.25 -7.83 -8.81
CA ALA A 35 7.09 -7.26 -9.87
C ALA A 35 8.29 -6.50 -9.30
N LEU A 36 8.11 -5.74 -8.22
CA LEU A 36 9.22 -5.07 -7.53
C LEU A 36 10.23 -6.07 -6.97
N HIS A 37 9.75 -7.13 -6.35
CA HIS A 37 10.60 -8.19 -5.81
C HIS A 37 11.43 -8.87 -6.92
N GLU A 38 10.79 -9.22 -8.02
CA GLU A 38 11.46 -9.83 -9.18
C GLU A 38 12.50 -8.90 -9.81
N ALA A 39 12.25 -7.59 -9.79
CA ALA A 39 13.20 -6.59 -10.31
C ALA A 39 14.36 -6.28 -9.35
N GLY A 40 14.38 -6.86 -8.15
CA GLY A 40 15.42 -6.63 -7.15
C GLY A 40 15.29 -5.31 -6.39
N TYR A 41 14.11 -4.73 -6.33
CA TYR A 41 13.86 -3.51 -5.56
C TYR A 41 14.02 -3.79 -4.06
N ASP A 42 14.93 -3.07 -3.40
CA ASP A 42 15.34 -3.29 -2.01
C ASP A 42 15.18 -2.07 -1.11
N LEU A 43 14.46 -1.07 -1.57
CA LEU A 43 14.17 0.15 -0.81
C LEU A 43 12.79 0.07 -0.16
N GLY A 44 12.44 1.07 0.65
CA GLY A 44 11.14 1.14 1.29
C GLY A 44 10.00 1.30 0.28
N VAL A 45 8.87 0.67 0.54
CA VAL A 45 7.69 0.77 -0.30
C VAL A 45 6.43 0.89 0.55
N GLY A 46 5.55 1.80 0.16
CA GLY A 46 4.21 1.96 0.73
C GLY A 46 3.16 1.58 -0.32
N PRO A 47 2.83 0.29 -0.44
CA PRO A 47 1.71 -0.11 -1.29
C PRO A 47 0.42 0.33 -0.64
N GLY A 48 -0.44 1.02 -1.39
CA GLY A 48 -1.73 1.46 -0.87
C GLY A 48 -2.60 0.29 -0.46
N VAL A 49 -3.21 0.39 0.71
CA VAL A 49 -4.13 -0.63 1.25
C VAL A 49 -5.58 -0.12 1.33
N TRP A 50 -5.81 1.08 0.85
CA TRP A 50 -7.12 1.70 0.78
C TRP A 50 -7.26 2.52 -0.49
N ASP A 51 -8.24 2.15 -1.35
CA ASP A 51 -8.61 2.91 -2.53
C ASP A 51 -9.45 4.13 -2.12
N ILE A 52 -8.84 5.30 -2.07
CA ILE A 52 -9.51 6.54 -1.65
C ILE A 52 -10.57 7.03 -2.64
N HIS A 53 -10.56 6.50 -3.87
CA HIS A 53 -11.54 6.86 -4.89
C HIS A 53 -12.90 6.17 -4.68
N SER A 54 -12.94 5.12 -3.86
CA SER A 54 -14.19 4.51 -3.42
C SER A 54 -14.73 5.27 -2.20
N PRO A 55 -16.03 5.64 -2.17
CA PRO A 55 -16.62 6.31 -1.01
C PRO A 55 -16.79 5.38 0.20
N ARG A 56 -16.58 4.10 0.00
CA ARG A 56 -16.77 3.07 1.03
C ARG A 56 -15.58 3.05 2.01
N VAL A 57 -15.89 2.98 3.30
CA VAL A 57 -14.88 2.67 4.32
C VAL A 57 -14.48 1.19 4.15
N PRO A 58 -13.20 0.86 4.02
CA PRO A 58 -12.78 -0.53 3.85
C PRO A 58 -13.08 -1.37 5.09
N LYS A 59 -13.36 -2.65 4.88
CA LYS A 59 -13.52 -3.58 5.99
C LYS A 59 -12.15 -3.92 6.56
N GLN A 60 -12.09 -4.19 7.87
CA GLN A 60 -10.84 -4.54 8.54
C GLN A 60 -10.16 -5.76 7.87
N GLU A 61 -10.94 -6.78 7.53
CA GLU A 61 -10.43 -8.01 6.91
C GLU A 61 -9.80 -7.75 5.54
N GLU A 62 -10.35 -6.81 4.78
CA GLU A 62 -9.80 -6.45 3.47
C GLU A 62 -8.40 -5.84 3.61
N VAL A 63 -8.24 -4.91 4.53
CA VAL A 63 -6.95 -4.25 4.76
C VAL A 63 -5.95 -5.23 5.37
N ASP A 64 -6.39 -6.05 6.31
CA ASP A 64 -5.56 -7.10 6.90
C ASP A 64 -5.03 -8.06 5.84
N GLN A 65 -5.87 -8.45 4.89
CA GLN A 65 -5.47 -9.35 3.80
C GLN A 65 -4.46 -8.69 2.86
N LEU A 66 -4.70 -7.43 2.49
CA LEU A 66 -3.76 -6.69 1.64
C LEU A 66 -2.39 -6.55 2.30
N LEU A 67 -2.35 -6.29 3.61
CA LEU A 67 -1.10 -6.24 4.35
C LEU A 67 -0.41 -7.61 4.43
N ALA A 68 -1.17 -8.69 4.62
CA ALA A 68 -0.60 -10.04 4.61
C ALA A 68 0.03 -10.35 3.24
N ASP A 69 -0.65 -10.01 2.15
CA ASP A 69 -0.14 -10.17 0.79
C ASP A 69 1.13 -9.34 0.57
N ALA A 70 1.15 -8.11 1.08
CA ALA A 70 2.33 -7.25 1.01
C ALA A 70 3.52 -7.86 1.76
N LEU A 71 3.30 -8.36 2.96
CA LEU A 71 4.36 -8.99 3.78
C LEU A 71 4.92 -10.27 3.15
N ALA A 72 4.17 -10.92 2.28
CA ALA A 72 4.66 -12.08 1.52
C ALA A 72 5.73 -11.71 0.49
N ASN A 73 5.79 -10.43 0.07
CA ASN A 73 6.70 -9.96 -0.97
C ASN A 73 7.70 -8.90 -0.51
N VAL A 74 7.49 -8.27 0.64
CA VAL A 74 8.30 -7.16 1.14
C VAL A 74 8.70 -7.43 2.58
N ALA A 75 9.97 -7.23 2.91
CA ALA A 75 10.44 -7.35 4.29
C ALA A 75 9.73 -6.32 5.18
N PRO A 76 9.35 -6.68 6.41
CA PRO A 76 8.63 -5.78 7.31
C PRO A 76 9.31 -4.43 7.53
N GLU A 77 10.63 -4.40 7.56
CA GLU A 77 11.44 -3.19 7.76
C GLU A 77 11.29 -2.18 6.62
N LEU A 78 10.91 -2.66 5.44
CA LEU A 78 10.77 -1.84 4.23
C LEU A 78 9.31 -1.50 3.92
N LEU A 79 8.36 -2.09 4.63
CA LEU A 79 6.93 -1.93 4.34
C LEU A 79 6.32 -0.77 5.10
N TRP A 80 5.69 0.13 4.37
CA TRP A 80 4.91 1.25 4.92
C TRP A 80 3.43 1.02 4.66
N VAL A 81 2.58 1.48 5.58
CA VAL A 81 1.12 1.36 5.44
C VAL A 81 0.54 2.73 5.14
N ASN A 82 -0.10 2.86 3.99
CA ASN A 82 -0.66 4.12 3.51
C ASN A 82 -1.88 3.86 2.61
N PRO A 83 -2.74 4.87 2.39
CA PRO A 83 -3.76 4.79 1.34
C PRO A 83 -3.11 4.86 -0.05
N ASP A 84 -3.86 4.49 -1.10
CA ASP A 84 -3.37 4.54 -2.47
C ASP A 84 -2.90 5.93 -2.89
N CYS A 85 -3.63 6.96 -2.49
CA CYS A 85 -3.36 8.34 -2.87
C CYS A 85 -3.63 9.30 -1.71
N GLY A 86 -3.41 10.59 -1.93
CA GLY A 86 -3.81 11.63 -1.00
C GLY A 86 -5.32 11.68 -0.80
N LEU A 87 -5.78 12.15 0.34
CA LEU A 87 -7.17 12.04 0.82
C LEU A 87 -8.10 13.14 0.29
N LYS A 88 -7.73 13.78 -0.77
CA LYS A 88 -8.33 15.03 -1.31
C LYS A 88 -9.80 14.98 -1.68
N THR A 89 -10.36 13.79 -1.90
CA THR A 89 -11.73 13.62 -2.38
C THR A 89 -12.68 13.06 -1.32
N ARG A 90 -12.19 12.87 -0.10
CA ARG A 90 -12.95 12.25 1.00
C ARG A 90 -13.32 13.27 2.07
N GLY A 91 -14.50 13.09 2.67
CA GLY A 91 -14.94 13.89 3.83
C GLY A 91 -14.25 13.43 5.12
N TRP A 92 -14.27 14.25 6.15
CA TRP A 92 -13.61 13.96 7.43
C TRP A 92 -14.13 12.68 8.10
N GLU A 93 -15.44 12.45 8.05
CA GLU A 93 -16.06 11.29 8.71
C GLU A 93 -15.54 9.98 8.14
N GLU A 94 -15.63 9.80 6.83
CA GLU A 94 -15.16 8.59 6.15
C GLU A 94 -13.64 8.46 6.16
N THR A 95 -12.93 9.58 6.09
CA THR A 95 -11.46 9.60 6.17
C THR A 95 -10.98 9.11 7.53
N THR A 96 -11.56 9.63 8.60
CA THR A 96 -11.22 9.22 9.97
C THR A 96 -11.46 7.72 10.17
N ALA A 97 -12.64 7.25 9.79
CA ALA A 97 -12.98 5.83 9.90
C ALA A 97 -12.02 4.93 9.11
N SER A 98 -11.66 5.33 7.90
CA SER A 98 -10.74 4.56 7.05
C SER A 98 -9.32 4.55 7.61
N LEU A 99 -8.84 5.68 8.13
CA LEU A 99 -7.51 5.74 8.76
C LEU A 99 -7.45 4.91 10.05
N GLU A 100 -8.53 4.84 10.81
CA GLU A 100 -8.62 3.96 11.97
C GLU A 100 -8.45 2.48 11.58
N VAL A 101 -9.06 2.07 10.48
CA VAL A 101 -8.90 0.72 9.94
C VAL A 101 -7.45 0.46 9.53
N LEU A 102 -6.81 1.40 8.83
CA LEU A 102 -5.41 1.29 8.44
C LEU A 102 -4.47 1.15 9.64
N VAL A 103 -4.64 2.01 10.64
CA VAL A 103 -3.80 1.99 11.84
C VAL A 103 -4.00 0.70 12.63
N ALA A 104 -5.24 0.24 12.77
CA ALA A 104 -5.54 -1.03 13.44
C ALA A 104 -4.88 -2.20 12.71
N ALA A 105 -4.94 -2.24 11.39
CA ALA A 105 -4.29 -3.28 10.58
C ALA A 105 -2.77 -3.26 10.78
N ALA A 106 -2.15 -2.08 10.75
CA ALA A 106 -0.71 -1.94 10.96
C ALA A 106 -0.28 -2.44 12.36
N LYS A 107 -1.03 -2.08 13.40
CA LYS A 107 -0.76 -2.55 14.77
C LYS A 107 -0.90 -4.06 14.89
N LYS A 108 -1.94 -4.62 14.29
CA LYS A 108 -2.19 -6.06 14.28
C LYS A 108 -1.06 -6.81 13.57
N ALA A 109 -0.64 -6.33 12.40
CA ALA A 109 0.46 -6.93 11.66
C ALA A 109 1.76 -6.90 12.47
N ARG A 110 2.11 -5.76 13.12
CA ARG A 110 3.29 -5.65 13.97
C ARG A 110 3.28 -6.64 15.13
N ALA A 111 2.13 -6.93 15.70
CA ALA A 111 2.00 -7.85 16.81
C ALA A 111 2.32 -9.30 16.43
N THR A 112 2.30 -9.65 15.15
CA THR A 112 2.60 -10.99 14.63
C THR A 112 4.02 -11.16 14.10
N LEU A 113 4.81 -10.08 14.11
CA LEU A 113 6.19 -10.09 13.57
C LEU A 113 7.25 -10.47 14.62
#